data_71fe76fd4df241f307ec960dd20fe5fc
#
_entry.id   71fe76fd4df241f307ec960dd20fe5fc
#
_cell.length_a   1.000
_cell.length_b   1.000
_cell.length_c   1.000
_cell.angle_alpha   90.00
_cell.angle_beta   90.00
_cell.angle_gamma   90.00
#
_symmetry.space_group_name_H-M   'P 1'
#
loop_
_entity.id
_entity.type
_entity.pdbx_description
1 polymer ?
#
loop_
_entity_poly.entity_id
_entity_poly.type
_entity_poly.pdbx_seq_one_letter_code
_entity_poly.pdbx_strand_id
1 'polypeptide(L)'
;MKIVETYSHLNGLEFLLVHRKQLWDELNKVIKAVDATCCHTKISKEKRTKDKMLYSPVDINRAFRETFSKCGWEESRVDYWVSGDEKLIRKTLSMDLESQKKEIEAAGKKAIRSYNQTDFVKERVAVEIQFGKYSYVAYDLFVKHLAFYVGDKIDVGVEVLPVKSLQSEMSSGVAYYEGEIYNVVRQGRGVPAVPLVILGVDA
;
A
#
# COMPACT_ATOMS: atom_id res chain seq x y z
N MET A 1 -6.09 11.82 -13.03
CA MET A 1 -4.90 10.95 -13.24
C MET A 1 -5.25 9.77 -14.14
N LYS A 2 -4.27 9.08 -14.73
CA LYS A 2 -4.48 7.91 -15.59
C LYS A 2 -3.53 6.78 -15.22
N ILE A 3 -3.99 5.53 -15.31
CA ILE A 3 -3.11 4.36 -15.24
C ILE A 3 -2.40 4.24 -16.58
N VAL A 4 -1.08 4.19 -16.56
CA VAL A 4 -0.24 4.06 -17.77
C VAL A 4 0.57 2.77 -17.75
N GLU A 5 0.81 2.20 -16.57
CA GLU A 5 1.54 0.95 -16.38
C GLU A 5 0.79 0.04 -15.40
N THR A 6 0.89 -1.27 -15.62
CA THR A 6 0.28 -2.28 -14.74
C THR A 6 1.17 -3.52 -14.68
N TYR A 7 1.48 -3.96 -13.48
CA TYR A 7 2.21 -5.19 -13.23
C TYR A 7 1.38 -6.14 -12.37
N SER A 8 1.20 -7.39 -12.83
CA SER A 8 0.53 -8.45 -12.10
C SER A 8 1.56 -9.36 -11.42
N HIS A 9 1.49 -9.47 -10.10
CA HIS A 9 2.29 -10.38 -9.31
C HIS A 9 1.41 -11.50 -8.74
N LEU A 10 1.82 -12.75 -8.89
CA LEU A 10 1.07 -13.94 -8.47
C LEU A 10 -0.40 -13.91 -8.93
N ASN A 11 -0.63 -13.50 -10.18
CA ASN A 11 -1.96 -13.40 -10.81
C ASN A 11 -2.94 -12.43 -10.10
N GLY A 12 -2.43 -11.37 -9.46
CA GLY A 12 -3.28 -10.40 -8.76
C GLY A 12 -4.25 -9.69 -9.68
N LEU A 13 -3.81 -9.28 -10.88
CA LEU A 13 -4.68 -8.64 -11.88
C LEU A 13 -5.72 -9.61 -12.42
N GLU A 14 -5.32 -10.81 -12.75
CA GLU A 14 -6.19 -11.87 -13.24
C GLU A 14 -7.28 -12.20 -12.21
N PHE A 15 -6.91 -12.26 -10.93
CA PHE A 15 -7.87 -12.42 -9.83
C PHE A 15 -8.90 -11.28 -9.82
N LEU A 16 -8.46 -10.03 -9.91
CA LEU A 16 -9.37 -8.88 -9.95
C LEU A 16 -10.31 -8.93 -11.15
N LEU A 17 -9.78 -9.23 -12.33
CA LEU A 17 -10.56 -9.28 -13.57
C LEU A 17 -11.61 -10.38 -13.57
N VAL A 18 -11.33 -11.53 -12.96
CA VAL A 18 -12.23 -12.69 -12.93
C VAL A 18 -13.18 -12.63 -11.74
N HIS A 19 -12.70 -12.30 -10.54
CA HIS A 19 -13.47 -12.46 -9.31
C HIS A 19 -13.95 -11.14 -8.69
N ARG A 20 -13.36 -10.01 -9.08
CA ARG A 20 -13.64 -8.68 -8.50
C ARG A 20 -13.70 -7.59 -9.58
N LYS A 21 -14.24 -7.91 -10.73
CA LYS A 21 -14.30 -7.01 -11.90
C LYS A 21 -14.91 -5.65 -11.59
N GLN A 22 -15.96 -5.63 -10.77
CA GLN A 22 -16.61 -4.37 -10.38
C GLN A 22 -15.69 -3.48 -9.55
N LEU A 23 -14.92 -4.04 -8.61
CA LEU A 23 -13.93 -3.29 -7.82
C LEU A 23 -12.78 -2.80 -8.68
N TRP A 24 -12.33 -3.61 -9.64
CA TRP A 24 -11.33 -3.17 -10.62
C TRP A 24 -11.81 -1.97 -11.45
N ASP A 25 -13.04 -2.01 -11.94
CA ASP A 25 -13.64 -0.92 -12.69
C ASP A 25 -13.86 0.33 -11.82
N GLU A 26 -14.23 0.13 -10.56
CA GLU A 26 -14.38 1.22 -9.58
C GLU A 26 -13.01 1.86 -9.27
N LEU A 27 -11.96 1.07 -9.03
CA LEU A 27 -10.60 1.55 -8.82
C LEU A 27 -10.12 2.42 -10.01
N ASN A 28 -10.34 1.95 -11.23
CA ASN A 28 -10.02 2.73 -12.43
C ASN A 28 -10.79 4.05 -12.49
N LYS A 29 -12.06 4.08 -12.09
CA LYS A 29 -12.86 5.31 -12.02
C LYS A 29 -12.36 6.26 -10.94
N VAL A 30 -12.00 5.74 -9.78
CA VAL A 30 -11.42 6.53 -8.67
C VAL A 30 -10.13 7.19 -9.12
N ILE A 31 -9.21 6.45 -9.73
CA ILE A 31 -7.92 7.00 -10.22
C ILE A 31 -8.17 8.10 -11.26
N LYS A 32 -9.08 7.85 -12.21
CA LYS A 32 -9.43 8.85 -13.24
C LYS A 32 -10.10 10.10 -12.68
N ALA A 33 -10.82 10.00 -11.58
CA ALA A 33 -11.51 11.13 -10.96
C ALA A 33 -10.58 12.06 -10.17
N VAL A 34 -9.36 11.61 -9.82
CA VAL A 34 -8.36 12.47 -9.17
C VAL A 34 -7.75 13.42 -10.20
N ASP A 35 -7.99 14.72 -10.00
CA ASP A 35 -7.39 15.78 -10.82
C ASP A 35 -6.03 16.16 -10.23
N ALA A 36 -4.96 15.68 -10.86
CA ALA A 36 -3.59 15.98 -10.44
C ALA A 36 -3.25 17.47 -10.57
N THR A 37 -3.86 18.21 -11.50
CA THR A 37 -3.55 19.62 -11.72
C THR A 37 -3.83 20.48 -10.49
N CYS A 38 -4.86 20.12 -9.72
CA CYS A 38 -5.20 20.73 -8.43
C CYS A 38 -4.17 20.44 -7.34
N CYS A 39 -3.28 19.48 -7.54
CA CYS A 39 -2.25 19.07 -6.60
C CYS A 39 -0.86 19.62 -6.91
N HIS A 40 -0.72 20.45 -7.94
CA HIS A 40 0.54 21.11 -8.33
C HIS A 40 0.78 22.36 -7.48
N THR A 41 0.97 22.16 -6.18
CA THR A 41 0.88 23.21 -5.14
C THR A 41 2.14 23.37 -4.31
N LYS A 42 3.13 22.47 -4.48
CA LYS A 42 4.31 22.44 -3.63
C LYS A 42 5.46 23.26 -4.22
N ILE A 43 5.94 24.29 -3.51
CA ILE A 43 7.18 25.00 -3.87
C ILE A 43 8.38 24.18 -3.40
N SER A 44 9.27 23.85 -4.33
CA SER A 44 10.48 23.06 -4.02
C SER A 44 11.50 23.88 -3.22
N LYS A 45 12.03 23.25 -2.19
CA LYS A 45 13.18 23.76 -1.40
C LYS A 45 14.49 23.06 -1.76
N GLU A 46 14.46 22.09 -2.67
CA GLU A 46 15.62 21.29 -3.06
C GLU A 46 16.55 22.10 -3.99
N LYS A 47 17.86 22.00 -3.79
CA LYS A 47 18.86 22.80 -4.48
C LYS A 47 18.73 22.79 -6.01
N ARG A 48 18.37 21.63 -6.61
CA ARG A 48 18.25 21.47 -8.07
C ARG A 48 16.96 22.03 -8.66
N THR A 49 15.90 22.07 -7.87
CA THR A 49 14.54 22.47 -8.28
C THR A 49 14.01 23.61 -7.46
N LYS A 50 14.91 24.39 -6.85
CA LYS A 50 14.56 25.52 -5.96
C LYS A 50 13.55 26.43 -6.66
N ASP A 51 12.50 26.79 -5.91
CA ASP A 51 11.42 27.68 -6.33
C ASP A 51 10.54 27.14 -7.48
N LYS A 52 10.76 25.90 -7.96
CA LYS A 52 9.85 25.27 -8.91
C LYS A 52 8.58 24.81 -8.20
N MET A 53 7.43 24.97 -8.88
CA MET A 53 6.18 24.36 -8.48
C MET A 53 6.25 22.86 -8.78
N LEU A 54 5.87 22.03 -7.83
CA LEU A 54 5.87 20.58 -7.94
C LEU A 54 4.52 20.01 -7.51
N TYR A 55 4.21 18.80 -7.93
CA TYR A 55 3.10 18.04 -7.39
C TYR A 55 3.33 17.73 -5.91
N SER A 56 2.30 17.96 -5.09
CA SER A 56 2.31 17.73 -3.65
C SER A 56 1.84 16.30 -3.34
N PRO A 57 2.71 15.41 -2.81
CA PRO A 57 2.27 14.09 -2.36
C PRO A 57 1.13 14.14 -1.35
N VAL A 58 1.14 15.14 -0.48
CA VAL A 58 0.10 15.32 0.56
C VAL A 58 -1.26 15.62 -0.08
N ASP A 59 -1.29 16.50 -1.08
CA ASP A 59 -2.54 16.89 -1.75
C ASP A 59 -3.06 15.75 -2.63
N ILE A 60 -2.18 15.01 -3.32
CA ILE A 60 -2.56 13.82 -4.08
C ILE A 60 -3.14 12.75 -3.16
N ASN A 61 -2.47 12.41 -2.07
CA ASN A 61 -2.96 11.42 -1.11
C ASN A 61 -4.32 11.84 -0.50
N ARG A 62 -4.51 13.15 -0.23
CA ARG A 62 -5.80 13.67 0.24
C ARG A 62 -6.89 13.51 -0.83
N ALA A 63 -6.62 13.85 -2.08
CA ALA A 63 -7.58 13.71 -3.18
C ALA A 63 -7.99 12.24 -3.40
N PHE A 64 -7.05 11.33 -3.33
CA PHE A 64 -7.35 9.89 -3.35
C PHE A 64 -8.22 9.48 -2.18
N ARG A 65 -7.86 9.87 -0.96
CA ARG A 65 -8.63 9.52 0.25
C ARG A 65 -10.07 10.00 0.16
N GLU A 66 -10.30 11.22 -0.26
CA GLU A 66 -11.65 11.76 -0.45
C GLU A 66 -12.44 11.00 -1.51
N THR A 67 -11.78 10.58 -2.59
CA THR A 67 -12.44 9.88 -3.70
C THR A 67 -12.75 8.43 -3.33
N PHE A 68 -11.81 7.70 -2.72
CA PHE A 68 -12.03 6.34 -2.25
C PHE A 68 -13.13 6.26 -1.19
N SER A 69 -13.13 7.17 -0.21
CA SER A 69 -14.14 7.20 0.84
C SER A 69 -15.56 7.40 0.30
N LYS A 70 -15.74 8.22 -0.76
CA LYS A 70 -17.04 8.38 -1.43
C LYS A 70 -17.54 7.10 -2.10
N CYS A 71 -16.62 6.17 -2.43
CA CYS A 71 -16.94 4.88 -3.02
C CYS A 71 -17.04 3.75 -1.98
N GLY A 72 -17.03 4.07 -0.68
CA GLY A 72 -17.15 3.10 0.40
C GLY A 72 -15.92 2.23 0.63
N TRP A 73 -14.74 2.72 0.26
CA TRP A 73 -13.46 2.15 0.67
C TRP A 73 -13.10 2.70 2.04
N GLU A 74 -12.68 1.82 2.95
CA GLU A 74 -12.41 2.18 4.33
C GLU A 74 -11.00 1.77 4.73
N GLU A 75 -10.41 2.55 5.63
CA GLU A 75 -9.16 2.19 6.28
C GLU A 75 -9.34 0.91 7.11
N SER A 76 -8.38 0.01 7.06
CA SER A 76 -8.43 -1.22 7.84
C SER A 76 -7.19 -1.36 8.72
N ARG A 77 -7.41 -1.76 9.97
CA ARG A 77 -6.37 -1.94 10.97
C ARG A 77 -6.47 -3.30 11.63
N VAL A 78 -5.34 -3.96 11.76
CA VAL A 78 -5.20 -5.21 12.49
C VAL A 78 -4.22 -5.00 13.65
N ASP A 79 -4.76 -5.05 14.86
CA ASP A 79 -3.95 -5.00 16.08
C ASP A 79 -3.41 -6.39 16.42
N TYR A 80 -2.25 -6.44 17.07
CA TYR A 80 -1.65 -7.68 17.58
C TYR A 80 -0.79 -7.39 18.82
N TRP A 81 -0.51 -8.45 19.58
CA TRP A 81 0.45 -8.41 20.68
C TRP A 81 1.71 -9.18 20.31
N VAL A 82 2.87 -8.65 20.68
CA VAL A 82 4.18 -9.23 20.38
C VAL A 82 5.09 -9.15 21.60
N SER A 83 6.07 -10.06 21.66
CA SER A 83 7.17 -10.03 22.63
C SER A 83 8.51 -10.17 21.89
N GLY A 84 9.63 -9.98 22.61
CA GLY A 84 10.95 -10.25 22.04
C GLY A 84 11.35 -11.73 21.98
N ASP A 85 10.44 -12.66 22.25
CA ASP A 85 10.68 -14.10 22.24
C ASP A 85 10.15 -14.75 20.96
N GLU A 86 11.04 -15.26 20.11
CA GLU A 86 10.68 -15.86 18.82
C GLU A 86 9.70 -17.03 18.95
N LYS A 87 9.86 -17.89 19.97
CA LYS A 87 8.98 -19.06 20.17
C LYS A 87 7.56 -18.60 20.52
N LEU A 88 7.44 -17.57 21.35
CA LEU A 88 6.15 -16.97 21.67
C LEU A 88 5.52 -16.28 20.45
N ILE A 89 6.30 -15.54 19.66
CA ILE A 89 5.80 -14.96 18.42
C ILE A 89 5.21 -16.04 17.53
N ARG A 90 5.96 -17.11 17.24
CA ARG A 90 5.47 -18.23 16.42
C ARG A 90 4.21 -18.89 16.97
N LYS A 91 4.16 -19.09 18.31
CA LYS A 91 3.01 -19.69 18.99
C LYS A 91 1.76 -18.82 18.89
N THR A 92 1.91 -17.50 18.97
CA THR A 92 0.77 -16.57 19.08
C THR A 92 0.30 -15.99 17.72
N LEU A 93 1.03 -16.19 16.62
CA LEU A 93 0.74 -15.61 15.29
C LEU A 93 -0.70 -15.84 14.81
N SER A 94 -1.27 -17.02 15.07
CA SER A 94 -2.63 -17.39 14.63
C SER A 94 -3.71 -17.22 15.70
N MET A 95 -3.34 -16.70 16.87
CA MET A 95 -4.30 -16.49 17.97
C MET A 95 -5.04 -15.14 17.80
N ASP A 96 -6.22 -15.06 18.38
CA ASP A 96 -6.93 -13.81 18.55
C ASP A 96 -6.19 -12.86 19.51
N LEU A 97 -6.56 -11.58 19.46
CA LEU A 97 -5.89 -10.51 20.20
C LEU A 97 -5.80 -10.74 21.71
N GLU A 98 -6.88 -11.26 22.32
CA GLU A 98 -6.90 -11.52 23.77
C GLU A 98 -6.02 -12.71 24.15
N SER A 99 -6.11 -13.78 23.35
CA SER A 99 -5.31 -14.99 23.55
C SER A 99 -3.82 -14.73 23.39
N GLN A 100 -3.43 -13.88 22.40
CA GLN A 100 -2.04 -13.45 22.24
C GLN A 100 -1.49 -12.82 23.52
N LYS A 101 -2.22 -11.87 24.09
CA LYS A 101 -1.80 -11.16 25.30
C LYS A 101 -1.65 -12.12 26.47
N LYS A 102 -2.68 -12.92 26.74
CA LYS A 102 -2.69 -13.91 27.84
C LYS A 102 -1.52 -14.88 27.75
N GLU A 103 -1.24 -15.40 26.55
CA GLU A 103 -0.15 -16.37 26.36
C GLU A 103 1.23 -15.73 26.60
N ILE A 104 1.45 -14.49 26.14
CA ILE A 104 2.70 -13.78 26.37
C ILE A 104 2.90 -13.48 27.87
N GLU A 105 1.86 -13.01 28.54
CA GLU A 105 1.90 -12.70 29.98
C GLU A 105 2.07 -13.96 30.83
N ALA A 106 1.40 -15.08 30.49
CA ALA A 106 1.55 -16.37 31.15
C ALA A 106 2.97 -16.94 31.07
N ALA A 107 3.70 -16.60 29.98
CA ALA A 107 5.11 -16.95 29.85
C ALA A 107 6.06 -16.00 30.62
N GLY A 108 5.54 -15.10 31.44
CA GLY A 108 6.32 -14.11 32.20
C GLY A 108 6.97 -13.01 31.33
N LYS A 109 6.47 -12.79 30.13
CA LYS A 109 6.99 -11.77 29.21
C LYS A 109 6.06 -10.56 29.15
N LYS A 110 6.63 -9.40 28.79
CA LYS A 110 5.85 -8.17 28.56
C LYS A 110 5.18 -8.27 27.21
N ALA A 111 3.84 -8.17 27.17
CA ALA A 111 3.10 -8.02 25.94
C ALA A 111 3.20 -6.57 25.42
N ILE A 112 3.62 -6.40 24.16
CA ILE A 112 3.76 -5.11 23.49
C ILE A 112 2.69 -5.04 22.42
N ARG A 113 1.78 -4.06 22.49
CA ARG A 113 0.74 -3.86 21.47
C ARG A 113 1.35 -3.19 20.24
N SER A 114 0.99 -3.69 19.07
CA SER A 114 1.35 -3.13 17.79
C SER A 114 0.18 -3.28 16.79
N TYR A 115 0.32 -2.76 15.58
CA TYR A 115 -0.70 -2.88 14.55
C TYR A 115 -0.10 -2.77 13.16
N ASN A 116 -0.82 -3.31 12.18
CA ASN A 116 -0.68 -3.01 10.76
C ASN A 116 -1.95 -2.30 10.29
N GLN A 117 -1.80 -1.33 9.40
CA GLN A 117 -2.91 -0.53 8.88
C GLN A 117 -2.72 -0.33 7.39
N THR A 118 -3.80 -0.51 6.61
CA THR A 118 -3.83 -0.26 5.17
C THR A 118 -4.78 0.88 4.86
N ASP A 119 -4.47 1.65 3.82
CA ASP A 119 -5.18 2.89 3.49
C ASP A 119 -6.64 2.63 3.13
N PHE A 120 -6.90 1.60 2.31
CA PHE A 120 -8.25 1.31 1.84
C PHE A 120 -8.46 -0.20 1.68
N VAL A 121 -9.59 -0.67 2.17
CA VAL A 121 -10.06 -2.05 1.95
C VAL A 121 -11.53 -2.03 1.56
N LYS A 122 -11.90 -2.84 0.58
CA LYS A 122 -13.28 -3.13 0.21
C LYS A 122 -13.37 -4.54 -0.35
N GLU A 123 -14.33 -5.34 0.15
CA GLU A 123 -14.59 -6.70 -0.30
C GLU A 123 -13.32 -7.56 -0.49
N ARG A 124 -12.40 -7.49 0.49
CA ARG A 124 -11.12 -8.23 0.53
C ARG A 124 -10.10 -7.80 -0.53
N VAL A 125 -10.25 -6.61 -1.10
CA VAL A 125 -9.23 -5.95 -1.93
C VAL A 125 -8.63 -4.80 -1.12
N ALA A 126 -7.31 -4.81 -0.92
CA ALA A 126 -6.61 -3.68 -0.29
C ALA A 126 -5.97 -2.78 -1.34
N VAL A 127 -5.97 -1.48 -1.10
CA VAL A 127 -5.29 -0.48 -1.93
C VAL A 127 -4.43 0.41 -1.06
N GLU A 128 -3.16 0.56 -1.45
CA GLU A 128 -2.22 1.53 -0.90
C GLU A 128 -1.93 2.60 -1.94
N ILE A 129 -1.94 3.85 -1.51
CA ILE A 129 -1.62 5.00 -2.36
C ILE A 129 -0.31 5.59 -1.90
N GLN A 130 0.77 5.31 -2.64
CA GLN A 130 2.11 5.63 -2.16
C GLN A 130 2.81 6.71 -3.01
N PHE A 131 2.49 7.96 -2.70
CA PHE A 131 3.23 9.13 -3.19
C PHE A 131 4.24 9.66 -2.16
N GLY A 132 4.54 8.86 -1.14
CA GLY A 132 5.49 9.15 -0.10
C GLY A 132 6.91 8.67 -0.42
N LYS A 133 7.71 8.50 0.63
CA LYS A 133 9.11 8.05 0.50
C LYS A 133 9.17 6.60 -0.01
N TYR A 134 10.15 6.33 -0.88
CA TYR A 134 10.41 4.99 -1.45
C TYR A 134 10.50 3.86 -0.40
N SER A 135 10.98 4.15 0.82
CA SER A 135 11.08 3.15 1.88
C SER A 135 9.73 2.61 2.36
N TYR A 136 8.64 3.35 2.16
CA TYR A 136 7.31 2.90 2.56
C TYR A 136 6.74 1.85 1.61
N VAL A 137 7.03 1.94 0.31
CA VAL A 137 6.59 0.94 -0.68
C VAL A 137 7.07 -0.47 -0.30
N ALA A 138 8.33 -0.59 0.10
CA ALA A 138 8.85 -1.88 0.55
C ALA A 138 8.09 -2.41 1.78
N TYR A 139 7.72 -1.54 2.71
CA TYR A 139 6.91 -1.92 3.86
C TYR A 139 5.49 -2.34 3.43
N ASP A 140 4.87 -1.61 2.51
CA ASP A 140 3.53 -1.92 2.00
C ASP A 140 3.53 -3.27 1.29
N LEU A 141 4.45 -3.48 0.33
CA LEU A 141 4.52 -4.71 -0.48
C LEU A 141 4.93 -5.95 0.33
N PHE A 142 5.97 -5.85 1.17
CA PHE A 142 6.57 -7.02 1.82
C PHE A 142 6.09 -7.25 3.26
N VAL A 143 5.39 -6.29 3.86
CA VAL A 143 4.89 -6.41 5.24
C VAL A 143 3.38 -6.25 5.30
N LYS A 144 2.81 -5.12 4.86
CA LYS A 144 1.38 -4.83 5.06
C LYS A 144 0.49 -5.77 4.25
N HIS A 145 0.63 -5.77 2.92
CA HIS A 145 -0.19 -6.64 2.06
C HIS A 145 -0.04 -8.11 2.47
N LEU A 146 1.20 -8.56 2.75
CA LEU A 146 1.43 -9.93 3.19
C LEU A 146 0.76 -10.23 4.55
N ALA A 147 0.86 -9.34 5.53
CA ALA A 147 0.24 -9.52 6.84
C ALA A 147 -1.29 -9.60 6.75
N PHE A 148 -1.92 -8.74 5.93
CA PHE A 148 -3.36 -8.77 5.70
C PHE A 148 -3.81 -10.01 4.92
N TYR A 149 -3.03 -10.47 3.96
CA TYR A 149 -3.30 -11.69 3.18
C TYR A 149 -3.19 -12.95 4.05
N VAL A 150 -2.09 -13.13 4.78
CA VAL A 150 -1.89 -14.26 5.71
C VAL A 150 -2.90 -14.24 6.85
N GLY A 151 -3.31 -13.05 7.30
CA GLY A 151 -4.34 -12.85 8.30
C GLY A 151 -5.77 -13.02 7.78
N ASP A 152 -5.95 -13.50 6.55
CA ASP A 152 -7.25 -13.73 5.90
C ASP A 152 -8.17 -12.50 5.86
N LYS A 153 -7.57 -11.30 5.69
CA LYS A 153 -8.29 -10.03 5.59
C LYS A 153 -8.48 -9.58 4.14
N ILE A 154 -7.55 -9.96 3.26
CA ILE A 154 -7.59 -9.63 1.84
C ILE A 154 -7.27 -10.85 0.98
N ASP A 155 -7.73 -10.82 -0.27
CA ASP A 155 -7.39 -11.80 -1.31
C ASP A 155 -6.31 -11.26 -2.25
N VAL A 156 -6.24 -9.93 -2.40
CA VAL A 156 -5.30 -9.24 -3.29
C VAL A 156 -4.99 -7.84 -2.78
N GLY A 157 -3.74 -7.42 -2.95
CA GLY A 157 -3.30 -6.06 -2.72
C GLY A 157 -3.13 -5.27 -4.03
N VAL A 158 -3.34 -3.97 -3.98
CA VAL A 158 -3.07 -3.04 -5.06
C VAL A 158 -2.17 -1.91 -4.53
N GLU A 159 -1.09 -1.65 -5.23
CA GLU A 159 -0.16 -0.55 -4.93
C GLU A 159 -0.23 0.47 -6.05
N VAL A 160 -0.49 1.74 -5.73
CA VAL A 160 -0.57 2.82 -6.72
C VAL A 160 0.61 3.76 -6.54
N LEU A 161 1.44 3.86 -7.57
CA LEU A 161 2.69 4.62 -7.59
C LEU A 161 2.70 5.62 -8.75
N PRO A 162 3.36 6.77 -8.63
CA PRO A 162 3.64 7.61 -9.78
C PRO A 162 4.62 6.89 -10.72
N VAL A 163 4.46 7.03 -12.02
CA VAL A 163 5.53 6.69 -12.98
C VAL A 163 6.66 7.69 -12.90
N LYS A 164 7.83 7.37 -13.47
CA LYS A 164 9.03 8.23 -13.40
C LYS A 164 8.82 9.63 -13.97
N SER A 165 8.00 9.79 -15.02
CA SER A 165 7.65 11.11 -15.57
C SER A 165 7.04 12.00 -14.48
N LEU A 166 5.95 11.55 -13.86
CA LEU A 166 5.27 12.28 -12.80
C LEU A 166 6.17 12.48 -11.57
N GLN A 167 6.91 11.44 -11.15
CA GLN A 167 7.83 11.53 -10.01
C GLN A 167 8.90 12.62 -10.23
N SER A 168 9.34 12.85 -11.45
CA SER A 168 10.32 13.90 -11.78
C SER A 168 9.80 15.32 -11.53
N GLU A 169 8.49 15.48 -11.46
CA GLU A 169 7.80 16.73 -11.10
C GLU A 169 7.34 16.74 -9.63
N MET A 170 7.93 15.86 -8.79
CA MET A 170 7.70 15.77 -7.36
C MET A 170 8.99 16.00 -6.58
N SER A 171 8.93 15.93 -5.25
CA SER A 171 10.13 15.96 -4.41
C SER A 171 11.01 14.74 -4.62
N SER A 172 12.31 14.89 -4.44
CA SER A 172 13.25 13.77 -4.40
C SER A 172 12.87 12.78 -3.28
N GLY A 173 13.14 11.50 -3.52
CA GLY A 173 12.84 10.43 -2.57
C GLY A 173 11.41 9.89 -2.61
N VAL A 174 10.53 10.41 -3.46
CA VAL A 174 9.26 9.77 -3.80
C VAL A 174 9.53 8.51 -4.61
N ALA A 175 8.85 7.41 -4.25
CA ALA A 175 8.91 6.15 -5.00
C ALA A 175 8.32 6.33 -6.41
N TYR A 176 8.71 5.47 -7.33
CA TYR A 176 8.15 5.45 -8.68
C TYR A 176 8.06 4.02 -9.22
N TYR A 177 7.07 3.79 -10.04
CA TYR A 177 6.68 2.47 -10.54
C TYR A 177 7.86 1.66 -11.10
N GLU A 178 8.64 2.19 -12.03
CA GLU A 178 9.72 1.45 -12.72
C GLU A 178 10.81 0.99 -11.73
N GLY A 179 11.11 1.81 -10.72
CA GLY A 179 12.08 1.47 -9.68
C GLY A 179 11.58 0.35 -8.77
N GLU A 180 10.31 0.37 -8.42
CA GLU A 180 9.73 -0.64 -7.54
C GLU A 180 9.46 -1.96 -8.26
N ILE A 181 9.06 -1.93 -9.54
CA ILE A 181 8.99 -3.16 -10.35
C ILE A 181 10.36 -3.84 -10.44
N TYR A 182 11.44 -3.09 -10.66
CA TYR A 182 12.79 -3.65 -10.62
C TYR A 182 13.08 -4.32 -9.26
N ASN A 183 12.69 -3.69 -8.15
CA ASN A 183 12.88 -4.23 -6.81
C ASN A 183 12.09 -5.53 -6.58
N VAL A 184 10.84 -5.61 -7.04
CA VAL A 184 10.01 -6.81 -6.92
C VAL A 184 10.53 -7.93 -7.81
N VAL A 185 10.78 -7.66 -9.08
CA VAL A 185 11.18 -8.69 -10.06
C VAL A 185 12.51 -9.36 -9.68
N ARG A 186 13.50 -8.61 -9.19
CA ARG A 186 14.79 -9.17 -8.78
C ARG A 186 14.75 -10.10 -7.57
N GLN A 187 13.69 -10.06 -6.77
CA GLN A 187 13.54 -10.95 -5.61
C GLN A 187 12.95 -12.31 -5.97
N GLY A 188 12.53 -12.50 -7.22
CA GLY A 188 11.98 -13.74 -7.72
C GLY A 188 10.46 -13.80 -7.66
N ARG A 189 9.91 -14.79 -8.38
CA ARG A 189 8.47 -14.87 -8.67
C ARG A 189 7.55 -15.08 -7.47
N GLY A 190 8.05 -15.58 -6.36
CA GLY A 190 7.26 -15.90 -5.17
C GLY A 190 7.37 -14.85 -4.05
N VAL A 191 7.99 -13.70 -4.31
CA VAL A 191 8.22 -12.67 -3.28
C VAL A 191 7.73 -11.31 -3.78
N PRO A 192 6.85 -10.65 -3.01
CA PRO A 192 6.18 -11.10 -1.79
C PRO A 192 5.15 -12.23 -2.06
N ALA A 193 4.91 -13.06 -1.05
CA ALA A 193 4.02 -14.23 -1.17
C ALA A 193 2.53 -13.83 -1.03
N VAL A 194 2.09 -12.85 -1.78
CA VAL A 194 0.73 -12.31 -1.82
C VAL A 194 0.38 -11.88 -3.25
N PRO A 195 -0.84 -12.17 -3.75
CA PRO A 195 -1.28 -11.63 -5.03
C PRO A 195 -1.32 -10.10 -5.00
N LEU A 196 -0.64 -9.45 -5.97
CA LEU A 196 -0.56 -8.00 -6.04
C LEU A 196 -0.79 -7.47 -7.46
N VAL A 197 -1.32 -6.26 -7.52
CA VAL A 197 -1.30 -5.42 -8.72
C VAL A 197 -0.55 -4.13 -8.39
N ILE A 198 0.49 -3.83 -9.14
CA ILE A 198 1.21 -2.56 -8.99
C ILE A 198 0.86 -1.69 -10.19
N LEU A 199 0.32 -0.50 -9.91
CA LEU A 199 -0.16 0.45 -10.89
C LEU A 199 0.78 1.66 -10.97
N GLY A 200 1.24 1.95 -12.18
CA GLY A 200 1.93 3.20 -12.50
C GLY A 200 0.94 4.23 -13.01
N VAL A 201 0.83 5.38 -12.33
CA VAL A 201 -0.08 6.46 -12.70
C VAL A 201 0.67 7.71 -13.12
N ASP A 202 0.06 8.44 -14.06
CA ASP A 202 0.51 9.76 -14.53
C ASP A 202 -0.59 10.82 -14.33
N ALA A 203 -0.21 12.10 -14.42
CA ALA A 203 -1.12 13.24 -14.24
C ALA A 203 -2.21 13.35 -15.33
#